data_3fc264e3a7860bc328d2cc9f54b3bc1f
#
_entry.id   3fc264e3a7860bc328d2cc9f54b3bc1f
#
_cell.length_a   1.000
_cell.length_b   1.000
_cell.length_c   1.000
_cell.angle_alpha   90.00
_cell.angle_beta   90.00
_cell.angle_gamma   90.00
#
_symmetry.space_group_name_H-M   'P 1'
#
loop_
_entity.id
_entity.type
_entity.pdbx_description
1 polymer ?
#
loop_
_entity_poly.entity_id
_entity_poly.type
_entity_poly.pdbx_seq_one_letter_code
_entity_poly.pdbx_strand_id
1 'polypeptide(L)'
;FISGFFAYSSRTQWSLPVLAQSLWKKVRIQVVPTVIFFALFIIMLHRGSWDKAVSLLQHDTKGGYWFTIVLLQMFVIYFFFAYVEHFFADRLERLRLRWLPITLLWLCALCVYATWYMPSWFHYQKQDWLQWSSFSQTIIFSHFFLAGNIVHRYWARFQRVFDAQWFAPLVVTVAVVALCEHFRWHELRRQWANLPRTFAMYSLMTTVILVFRHY
;
A
#
# COMPACT_ATOMS: atom_id res chain seq x y z
N PHE A 1 4.29 0.06 1.98
CA PHE A 1 5.43 -0.81 1.71
C PHE A 1 5.83 -1.62 2.95
N ILE A 2 6.24 -0.97 4.05
CA ILE A 2 6.66 -1.64 5.30
C ILE A 2 5.60 -2.61 5.82
N SER A 3 4.33 -2.21 5.85
CA SER A 3 3.23 -3.07 6.26
C SER A 3 3.06 -4.28 5.35
N GLY A 4 3.27 -4.13 4.05
CA GLY A 4 3.27 -5.23 3.08
C GLY A 4 4.45 -6.18 3.28
N PHE A 5 5.62 -5.63 3.59
CA PHE A 5 6.81 -6.42 3.92
C PHE A 5 6.53 -7.36 5.09
N PHE A 6 5.95 -6.86 6.19
CA PHE A 6 5.63 -7.68 7.36
C PHE A 6 4.33 -8.50 7.24
N ALA A 7 3.56 -8.34 6.17
CA ALA A 7 2.34 -9.11 5.96
C ALA A 7 2.63 -10.57 5.55
N TYR A 8 3.75 -10.82 4.88
CA TYR A 8 4.13 -12.15 4.42
C TYR A 8 4.68 -13.01 5.57
N SER A 9 4.24 -14.27 5.60
CA SER A 9 4.80 -15.30 6.46
C SER A 9 4.86 -16.61 5.69
N SER A 10 6.05 -17.18 5.53
CA SER A 10 6.26 -18.46 4.87
C SER A 10 5.77 -19.65 5.70
N ARG A 11 5.55 -19.45 7.01
CA ARG A 11 5.15 -20.51 7.95
C ARG A 11 3.64 -20.64 8.10
N THR A 12 2.86 -19.69 7.57
CA THR A 12 1.42 -19.70 7.73
C THR A 12 0.76 -20.64 6.75
N GLN A 13 0.15 -21.71 7.27
CA GLN A 13 -0.75 -22.56 6.50
C GLN A 13 -2.14 -21.91 6.50
N TRP A 14 -2.56 -21.44 5.34
CA TRP A 14 -3.81 -20.71 5.20
C TRP A 14 -5.01 -21.64 5.20
N SER A 15 -5.89 -21.47 6.17
CA SER A 15 -7.20 -22.11 6.29
C SER A 15 -8.25 -21.04 6.64
N LEU A 16 -9.53 -21.34 6.46
CA LEU A 16 -10.60 -20.39 6.80
C LEU A 16 -10.51 -19.87 8.24
N PRO A 17 -10.28 -20.71 9.26
CA PRO A 17 -10.10 -20.23 10.64
C PRO A 17 -8.90 -19.31 10.80
N VAL A 18 -7.77 -19.65 10.15
CA VAL A 18 -6.54 -18.83 10.19
C VAL A 18 -6.76 -17.49 9.51
N LEU A 19 -7.47 -17.46 8.37
CA LEU A 19 -7.87 -16.23 7.69
C LEU A 19 -8.72 -15.35 8.60
N ALA A 20 -9.79 -15.91 9.17
CA ALA A 20 -10.68 -15.17 10.07
C ALA A 20 -9.95 -14.63 11.30
N GLN A 21 -9.10 -15.45 11.93
CA GLN A 21 -8.28 -15.04 13.09
C GLN A 21 -7.30 -13.94 12.73
N SER A 22 -6.64 -14.03 11.56
CA SER A 22 -5.69 -13.02 11.08
C SER A 22 -6.38 -11.69 10.81
N LEU A 23 -7.55 -11.71 10.18
CA LEU A 23 -8.37 -10.52 9.95
C LEU A 23 -8.85 -9.92 11.27
N TRP A 24 -9.39 -10.74 12.18
CA TRP A 24 -9.84 -10.28 13.49
C TRP A 24 -8.71 -9.63 14.29
N LYS A 25 -7.52 -10.22 14.28
CA LYS A 25 -6.33 -9.63 14.90
C LYS A 25 -6.02 -8.25 14.33
N LYS A 26 -6.13 -8.05 13.00
CA LYS A 26 -5.92 -6.74 12.36
C LYS A 26 -7.00 -5.75 12.72
N VAL A 27 -8.26 -6.16 12.71
CA VAL A 27 -9.39 -5.31 13.17
C VAL A 27 -9.15 -4.86 14.61
N ARG A 28 -8.84 -5.78 15.51
CA ARG A 28 -8.61 -5.46 16.93
C ARG A 28 -7.45 -4.49 17.14
N ILE A 29 -6.34 -4.69 16.44
CA ILE A 29 -5.13 -3.87 16.63
C ILE A 29 -5.24 -2.51 15.93
N GLN A 30 -5.96 -2.42 14.82
CA GLN A 30 -6.02 -1.20 14.01
C GLN A 30 -7.31 -0.42 14.20
N VAL A 31 -8.46 -1.08 14.08
CA VAL A 31 -9.75 -0.40 14.08
C VAL A 31 -10.14 0.04 15.49
N VAL A 32 -9.95 -0.81 16.49
CA VAL A 32 -10.37 -0.48 17.87
C VAL A 32 -9.66 0.77 18.40
N PRO A 33 -8.32 0.88 18.35
CA PRO A 33 -7.66 2.13 18.74
C PRO A 33 -8.09 3.33 17.90
N THR A 34 -8.26 3.14 16.59
CA THR A 34 -8.68 4.22 15.69
C THR A 34 -10.05 4.76 16.06
N VAL A 35 -11.02 3.89 16.36
CA VAL A 35 -12.37 4.30 16.80
C VAL A 35 -12.30 5.04 18.12
N ILE A 36 -11.51 4.55 19.08
CA ILE A 36 -11.33 5.21 20.37
C ILE A 36 -10.73 6.61 20.19
N PHE A 37 -9.63 6.72 19.44
CA PHE A 37 -8.98 8.02 19.21
C PHE A 37 -9.86 8.96 18.40
N PHE A 38 -10.61 8.47 17.41
CA PHE A 38 -11.55 9.28 16.66
C PHE A 38 -12.68 9.83 17.55
N ALA A 39 -13.23 8.98 18.43
CA ALA A 39 -14.25 9.41 19.38
C ALA A 39 -13.70 10.48 20.34
N LEU A 40 -12.49 10.27 20.89
CA LEU A 40 -11.83 11.28 21.73
C LEU A 40 -11.58 12.58 20.97
N PHE A 41 -11.13 12.51 19.71
CA PHE A 41 -10.91 13.65 18.85
C PHE A 41 -12.20 14.48 18.66
N ILE A 42 -13.33 13.82 18.37
CA ILE A 42 -14.63 14.50 18.22
C ILE A 42 -15.08 15.13 19.53
N ILE A 43 -14.93 14.43 20.66
CA ILE A 43 -15.30 14.97 21.98
C ILE A 43 -14.46 16.20 22.33
N MET A 44 -13.14 16.11 22.17
CA MET A 44 -12.22 17.16 22.62
C MET A 44 -12.22 18.38 21.72
N LEU A 45 -12.20 18.21 20.40
CA LEU A 45 -12.03 19.31 19.44
C LEU A 45 -13.36 19.83 18.87
N HIS A 46 -14.37 19.00 18.77
CA HIS A 46 -15.66 19.34 18.18
C HIS A 46 -16.81 19.31 19.16
N ARG A 47 -16.54 19.28 20.48
CA ARG A 47 -17.54 19.28 21.56
C ARG A 47 -18.61 18.18 21.41
N GLY A 48 -18.23 17.03 20.86
CA GLY A 48 -19.14 15.90 20.64
C GLY A 48 -20.15 16.11 19.49
N SER A 49 -19.93 17.05 18.58
CA SER A 49 -20.84 17.30 17.46
C SER A 49 -20.88 16.12 16.49
N TRP A 50 -22.04 15.48 16.40
CA TRP A 50 -22.27 14.36 15.48
C TRP A 50 -22.15 14.77 14.01
N ASP A 51 -22.64 15.95 13.63
CA ASP A 51 -22.55 16.46 12.25
C ASP A 51 -21.10 16.61 11.78
N LYS A 52 -20.23 17.06 12.68
CA LYS A 52 -18.79 17.16 12.40
C LYS A 52 -18.15 15.77 12.27
N ALA A 53 -18.55 14.79 13.10
CA ALA A 53 -18.06 13.42 12.98
C ALA A 53 -18.44 12.82 11.63
N VAL A 54 -19.71 12.97 11.22
CA VAL A 54 -20.21 12.46 9.93
C VAL A 54 -19.50 13.17 8.76
N SER A 55 -19.39 14.49 8.80
CA SER A 55 -18.67 15.28 7.78
C SER A 55 -17.22 14.82 7.62
N LEU A 56 -16.49 14.56 8.72
CA LEU A 56 -15.12 14.04 8.67
C LEU A 56 -15.04 12.63 8.07
N LEU A 57 -15.99 11.76 8.40
CA LEU A 57 -16.02 10.40 7.84
C LEU A 57 -16.38 10.39 6.34
N GLN A 58 -17.15 11.37 5.86
CA GLN A 58 -17.47 11.53 4.44
C GLN A 58 -16.26 11.97 3.61
N HIS A 59 -15.33 12.70 4.21
CA HIS A 59 -14.11 13.12 3.53
C HIS A 59 -13.14 11.96 3.30
N ASP A 60 -12.46 11.95 2.16
CA ASP A 60 -11.44 10.95 1.79
C ASP A 60 -10.33 10.85 2.85
N THR A 61 -9.94 11.97 3.43
CA THR A 61 -8.87 12.05 4.44
C THR A 61 -9.32 11.69 5.85
N LYS A 62 -10.64 11.66 6.13
CA LYS A 62 -11.21 11.28 7.44
C LYS A 62 -10.48 11.89 8.65
N GLY A 63 -10.08 13.14 8.54
CA GLY A 63 -9.30 13.79 9.61
C GLY A 63 -7.95 13.14 9.91
N GLY A 64 -7.37 12.40 8.94
CA GLY A 64 -6.10 11.67 9.11
C GLY A 64 -6.26 10.17 9.41
N TYR A 65 -7.46 9.71 9.77
CA TYR A 65 -7.71 8.29 10.10
C TYR A 65 -7.90 7.38 8.88
N TRP A 66 -7.93 7.94 7.67
CA TRP A 66 -8.05 7.20 6.41
C TRP A 66 -6.99 6.09 6.25
N PHE A 67 -5.79 6.32 6.74
CA PHE A 67 -4.67 5.40 6.60
C PHE A 67 -4.95 4.03 7.25
N THR A 68 -5.59 4.02 8.42
CA THR A 68 -5.93 2.76 9.13
C THR A 68 -6.94 1.94 8.34
N ILE A 69 -7.95 2.61 7.75
CA ILE A 69 -8.99 1.96 6.94
C ILE A 69 -8.37 1.37 5.68
N VAL A 70 -7.55 2.16 4.99
CA VAL A 70 -6.83 1.76 3.78
C VAL A 70 -5.91 0.57 4.06
N LEU A 71 -5.16 0.64 5.15
CA LEU A 71 -4.26 -0.45 5.54
C LEU A 71 -5.03 -1.75 5.86
N LEU A 72 -6.18 -1.64 6.54
CA LEU A 72 -7.05 -2.79 6.77
C LEU A 72 -7.57 -3.40 5.47
N GLN A 73 -8.02 -2.58 4.52
CA GLN A 73 -8.47 -3.03 3.20
C GLN A 73 -7.36 -3.77 2.45
N MET A 74 -6.12 -3.26 2.49
CA MET A 74 -4.96 -3.94 1.90
C MET A 74 -4.70 -5.30 2.55
N PHE A 75 -4.81 -5.40 3.88
CA PHE A 75 -4.68 -6.69 4.57
C PHE A 75 -5.80 -7.66 4.20
N VAL A 76 -7.04 -7.19 4.07
CA VAL A 76 -8.17 -8.03 3.63
C VAL A 76 -7.90 -8.60 2.24
N ILE A 77 -7.56 -7.75 1.28
CA ILE A 77 -7.24 -8.15 -0.10
C ILE A 77 -6.08 -9.16 -0.11
N TYR A 78 -5.01 -8.85 0.61
CA TYR A 78 -3.83 -9.70 0.64
C TYR A 78 -4.06 -11.04 1.32
N PHE A 79 -4.76 -11.10 2.47
CA PHE A 79 -5.00 -12.35 3.18
C PHE A 79 -5.95 -13.26 2.40
N PHE A 80 -6.95 -12.67 1.73
CA PHE A 80 -7.81 -13.43 0.82
C PHE A 80 -7.01 -13.99 -0.35
N PHE A 81 -6.14 -13.18 -0.95
CA PHE A 81 -5.24 -13.63 -2.01
C PHE A 81 -4.32 -14.76 -1.51
N ALA A 82 -3.69 -14.63 -0.35
CA ALA A 82 -2.80 -15.63 0.22
C ALA A 82 -3.54 -16.95 0.53
N TYR A 83 -4.80 -16.85 0.95
CA TYR A 83 -5.66 -18.00 1.14
C TYR A 83 -5.94 -18.73 -0.19
N VAL A 84 -6.29 -18.01 -1.24
CA VAL A 84 -6.51 -18.56 -2.58
C VAL A 84 -5.21 -19.15 -3.14
N GLU A 85 -4.10 -18.42 -3.03
CA GLU A 85 -2.77 -18.89 -3.47
C GLU A 85 -2.40 -20.24 -2.85
N HIS A 86 -2.75 -20.43 -1.58
CA HIS A 86 -2.47 -21.70 -0.87
C HIS A 86 -3.11 -22.92 -1.53
N PHE A 87 -4.32 -22.81 -2.08
CA PHE A 87 -4.97 -23.92 -2.80
C PHE A 87 -4.23 -24.33 -4.08
N PHE A 88 -3.53 -23.39 -4.68
CA PHE A 88 -2.79 -23.64 -5.92
C PHE A 88 -1.30 -23.89 -5.68
N ALA A 89 -0.86 -23.85 -4.42
CA ALA A 89 0.56 -23.92 -4.07
C ALA A 89 1.29 -25.11 -4.67
N ASP A 90 0.73 -26.32 -4.57
CA ASP A 90 1.35 -27.54 -5.09
C ASP A 90 1.48 -27.55 -6.61
N ARG A 91 0.48 -27.00 -7.32
CA ARG A 91 0.53 -26.88 -8.79
C ARG A 91 1.59 -25.86 -9.22
N LEU A 92 1.62 -24.72 -8.56
CA LEU A 92 2.58 -23.66 -8.84
C LEU A 92 4.02 -24.08 -8.54
N GLU A 93 4.21 -24.92 -7.52
CA GLU A 93 5.52 -25.49 -7.18
C GLU A 93 6.02 -26.45 -8.24
N ARG A 94 5.18 -27.38 -8.69
CA ARG A 94 5.50 -28.33 -9.79
C ARG A 94 5.87 -27.58 -11.07
N LEU A 95 5.21 -26.45 -11.36
CA LEU A 95 5.47 -25.63 -12.54
C LEU A 95 6.62 -24.63 -12.33
N ARG A 96 7.24 -24.57 -11.14
CA ARG A 96 8.25 -23.56 -10.76
C ARG A 96 7.76 -22.10 -10.89
N LEU A 97 6.43 -21.88 -10.80
CA LEU A 97 5.77 -20.58 -11.02
C LEU A 97 5.27 -19.95 -9.71
N ARG A 98 5.88 -20.28 -8.56
CA ARG A 98 5.50 -19.72 -7.24
C ARG A 98 5.54 -18.17 -7.17
N TRP A 99 6.33 -17.55 -8.02
CA TRP A 99 6.45 -16.10 -8.09
C TRP A 99 5.30 -15.44 -8.86
N LEU A 100 4.64 -16.17 -9.74
CA LEU A 100 3.69 -15.65 -10.71
C LEU A 100 2.44 -15.01 -10.05
N PRO A 101 1.74 -15.63 -9.08
CA PRO A 101 0.50 -15.07 -8.54
C PRO A 101 0.69 -13.69 -7.90
N ILE A 102 1.68 -13.55 -7.02
CA ILE A 102 1.93 -12.28 -6.34
C ILE A 102 2.41 -11.19 -7.31
N THR A 103 3.20 -11.57 -8.32
CA THR A 103 3.66 -10.64 -9.34
C THR A 103 2.50 -10.17 -10.22
N LEU A 104 1.60 -11.08 -10.60
CA LEU A 104 0.38 -10.71 -11.33
C LEU A 104 -0.52 -9.80 -10.51
N LEU A 105 -0.73 -10.09 -9.23
CA LEU A 105 -1.51 -9.24 -8.35
C LEU A 105 -0.90 -7.83 -8.24
N TRP A 106 0.43 -7.74 -8.11
CA TRP A 106 1.14 -6.46 -8.10
C TRP A 106 1.01 -5.70 -9.43
N LEU A 107 1.17 -6.40 -10.56
CA LEU A 107 0.99 -5.80 -11.88
C LEU A 107 -0.44 -5.32 -12.10
N CYS A 108 -1.45 -6.10 -11.68
CA CYS A 108 -2.85 -5.66 -11.73
C CYS A 108 -3.06 -4.39 -10.89
N ALA A 109 -2.55 -4.34 -9.66
CA ALA A 109 -2.65 -3.15 -8.82
C ALA A 109 -1.94 -1.95 -9.45
N LEU A 110 -0.78 -2.16 -10.08
CA LEU A 110 -0.04 -1.12 -10.79
C LEU A 110 -0.79 -0.64 -12.04
N CYS A 111 -1.40 -1.56 -12.81
CA CYS A 111 -2.23 -1.21 -13.97
C CYS A 111 -3.46 -0.40 -13.56
N VAL A 112 -4.17 -0.82 -12.50
CA VAL A 112 -5.31 -0.06 -11.97
C VAL A 112 -4.87 1.32 -11.50
N TYR A 113 -3.77 1.43 -10.78
CA TYR A 113 -3.19 2.71 -10.39
C TYR A 113 -2.83 3.58 -11.61
N ALA A 114 -2.17 3.00 -12.61
CA ALA A 114 -1.75 3.71 -13.82
C ALA A 114 -2.94 4.23 -14.63
N THR A 115 -4.01 3.45 -14.75
CA THR A 115 -5.20 3.83 -15.51
C THR A 115 -6.11 4.80 -14.78
N TRP A 116 -6.19 4.71 -13.44
CA TRP A 116 -7.12 5.50 -12.64
C TRP A 116 -6.51 6.78 -12.06
N TYR A 117 -5.23 6.77 -11.75
CA TYR A 117 -4.62 7.86 -11.00
C TYR A 117 -3.57 8.66 -11.79
N MET A 118 -2.80 7.98 -12.66
CA MET A 118 -1.73 8.67 -13.41
C MET A 118 -2.24 9.71 -14.42
N PRO A 119 -3.29 9.43 -15.22
CA PRO A 119 -3.75 10.41 -16.20
C PRO A 119 -4.49 11.57 -15.52
N SER A 120 -4.03 12.79 -15.74
CA SER A 120 -4.69 14.00 -15.23
C SER A 120 -6.09 14.25 -15.83
N TRP A 121 -6.39 13.63 -16.98
CA TRP A 121 -7.68 13.74 -17.66
C TRP A 121 -8.73 12.77 -17.11
N PHE A 122 -8.33 11.75 -16.37
CA PHE A 122 -9.26 10.92 -15.63
C PHE A 122 -9.74 11.73 -14.42
N HIS A 123 -10.75 12.56 -14.67
CA HIS A 123 -11.42 13.25 -13.60
C HIS A 123 -12.04 12.17 -12.73
N TYR A 124 -11.46 11.99 -11.58
CA TYR A 124 -11.97 11.22 -10.49
C TYR A 124 -13.41 11.68 -10.24
N GLN A 125 -14.35 10.99 -10.85
CA GLN A 125 -15.75 11.21 -10.52
C GLN A 125 -15.86 10.89 -9.04
N LYS A 126 -16.17 11.93 -8.28
CA LYS A 126 -16.37 11.85 -6.83
C LYS A 126 -17.60 10.99 -6.56
N GLN A 127 -17.46 9.69 -6.72
CA GLN A 127 -18.50 8.75 -6.31
C GLN A 127 -18.47 8.70 -4.79
N ASP A 128 -19.57 9.04 -4.15
CA ASP A 128 -19.67 9.14 -2.70
C ASP A 128 -19.17 7.91 -1.96
N TRP A 129 -19.47 6.70 -2.48
CA TRP A 129 -19.02 5.46 -1.86
C TRP A 129 -17.50 5.27 -1.86
N LEU A 130 -16.78 5.78 -2.87
CA LEU A 130 -15.32 5.75 -2.92
C LEU A 130 -14.71 6.67 -1.86
N GLN A 131 -15.33 7.83 -1.62
CA GLN A 131 -14.91 8.75 -0.57
C GLN A 131 -15.20 8.17 0.83
N TRP A 132 -16.41 7.64 1.03
CA TRP A 132 -16.78 7.00 2.28
C TRP A 132 -15.89 5.83 2.65
N SER A 133 -15.54 4.99 1.69
CA SER A 133 -14.70 3.82 1.92
C SER A 133 -13.20 4.13 1.94
N SER A 134 -12.76 5.31 1.47
CA SER A 134 -11.34 5.63 1.15
C SER A 134 -10.70 4.61 0.19
N PHE A 135 -11.53 3.93 -0.63
CA PHE A 135 -11.04 2.86 -1.51
C PHE A 135 -10.12 3.39 -2.61
N SER A 136 -10.29 4.64 -3.01
CA SER A 136 -9.37 5.34 -3.89
C SER A 136 -7.93 5.35 -3.36
N GLN A 137 -7.79 5.61 -2.07
CA GLN A 137 -6.47 5.59 -1.41
C GLN A 137 -5.91 4.16 -1.38
N THR A 138 -6.78 3.16 -1.22
CA THR A 138 -6.37 1.75 -1.32
C THR A 138 -5.81 1.42 -2.71
N ILE A 139 -6.42 1.88 -3.78
CA ILE A 139 -5.90 1.73 -5.15
C ILE A 139 -4.52 2.40 -5.27
N ILE A 140 -4.39 3.64 -4.78
CA ILE A 140 -3.15 4.41 -4.85
C ILE A 140 -2.00 3.71 -4.11
N PHE A 141 -2.26 3.10 -2.95
CA PHE A 141 -1.20 2.55 -2.10
C PHE A 141 -1.02 1.03 -2.19
N SER A 142 -1.96 0.30 -2.81
CA SER A 142 -1.92 -1.17 -2.89
C SER A 142 -0.67 -1.71 -3.58
N HIS A 143 -0.23 -1.10 -4.68
CA HIS A 143 0.96 -1.54 -5.39
C HIS A 143 2.24 -1.38 -4.55
N PHE A 144 2.34 -0.36 -3.70
CA PHE A 144 3.47 -0.21 -2.76
C PHE A 144 3.44 -1.29 -1.67
N PHE A 145 2.24 -1.62 -1.16
CA PHE A 145 2.07 -2.69 -0.19
C PHE A 145 2.51 -4.04 -0.77
N LEU A 146 2.06 -4.38 -1.97
CA LEU A 146 2.40 -5.62 -2.65
C LEU A 146 3.89 -5.68 -3.03
N ALA A 147 4.50 -4.56 -3.44
CA ALA A 147 5.93 -4.49 -3.67
C ALA A 147 6.74 -4.85 -2.41
N GLY A 148 6.33 -4.33 -1.24
CA GLY A 148 6.94 -4.71 0.04
C GLY A 148 6.83 -6.21 0.33
N ASN A 149 5.69 -6.81 0.02
CA ASN A 149 5.47 -8.25 0.15
C ASN A 149 6.38 -9.07 -0.77
N ILE A 150 6.53 -8.66 -2.05
CA ILE A 150 7.43 -9.30 -3.01
C ILE A 150 8.88 -9.23 -2.51
N VAL A 151 9.32 -8.07 -2.03
CA VAL A 151 10.67 -7.91 -1.49
C VAL A 151 10.91 -8.87 -0.33
N HIS A 152 9.96 -9.03 0.60
CA HIS A 152 10.10 -9.98 1.70
C HIS A 152 10.13 -11.44 1.24
N ARG A 153 9.22 -11.83 0.33
CA ARG A 153 9.18 -13.22 -0.21
C ARG A 153 10.50 -13.63 -0.85
N TYR A 154 11.15 -12.70 -1.54
CA TYR A 154 12.39 -12.95 -2.28
C TYR A 154 13.58 -12.24 -1.67
N TRP A 155 13.56 -12.04 -0.35
CA TRP A 155 14.54 -11.27 0.38
C TRP A 155 15.97 -11.66 0.04
N ALA A 156 16.31 -12.95 -0.03
CA ALA A 156 17.65 -13.42 -0.35
C ALA A 156 18.17 -12.99 -1.73
N ARG A 157 17.25 -12.71 -2.69
CA ARG A 157 17.61 -12.17 -4.02
C ARG A 157 17.78 -10.67 -3.96
N PHE A 158 16.85 -9.97 -3.33
CA PHE A 158 16.91 -8.52 -3.16
C PHE A 158 18.09 -8.09 -2.29
N GLN A 159 18.43 -8.87 -1.28
CA GLN A 159 19.56 -8.64 -0.42
C GLN A 159 20.86 -8.45 -1.20
N ARG A 160 21.13 -9.29 -2.18
CA ARG A 160 22.33 -9.17 -3.03
C ARG A 160 22.38 -7.87 -3.83
N VAL A 161 21.22 -7.38 -4.27
CA VAL A 161 21.11 -6.11 -4.98
C VAL A 161 21.29 -4.94 -4.03
N PHE A 162 20.69 -5.01 -2.84
CA PHE A 162 20.79 -3.96 -1.83
C PHE A 162 22.22 -3.80 -1.25
N ASP A 163 22.98 -4.91 -1.22
CA ASP A 163 24.38 -4.89 -0.79
C ASP A 163 25.37 -4.45 -1.87
N ALA A 164 24.92 -4.31 -3.10
CA ALA A 164 25.76 -3.84 -4.21
C ALA A 164 26.11 -2.36 -4.03
N GLN A 165 27.40 -2.01 -4.07
CA GLN A 165 27.89 -0.64 -3.86
C GLN A 165 27.28 0.40 -4.80
N TRP A 166 26.92 0.00 -6.01
CA TRP A 166 26.29 0.87 -7.01
C TRP A 166 24.82 1.15 -6.74
N PHE A 167 24.15 0.32 -5.93
CA PHE A 167 22.69 0.37 -5.78
C PHE A 167 22.23 1.59 -4.97
N ALA A 168 22.89 1.88 -3.83
CA ALA A 168 22.54 3.04 -3.01
C ALA A 168 22.66 4.38 -3.76
N PRO A 169 23.79 4.68 -4.46
CA PRO A 169 23.90 5.91 -5.25
C PRO A 169 22.89 5.96 -6.40
N LEU A 170 22.59 4.83 -7.04
CA LEU A 170 21.55 4.76 -8.06
C LEU A 170 20.19 5.15 -7.51
N VAL A 171 19.78 4.58 -6.38
CA VAL A 171 18.49 4.88 -5.72
C VAL A 171 18.38 6.35 -5.37
N VAL A 172 19.44 6.94 -4.79
CA VAL A 172 19.48 8.37 -4.46
C VAL A 172 19.38 9.23 -5.73
N THR A 173 20.13 8.89 -6.77
CA THR A 173 20.06 9.61 -8.05
C THR A 173 18.66 9.57 -8.65
N VAL A 174 18.04 8.38 -8.69
CA VAL A 174 16.65 8.23 -9.17
C VAL A 174 15.67 9.04 -8.33
N ALA A 175 15.84 9.06 -7.00
CA ALA A 175 14.98 9.85 -6.11
C ALA A 175 15.09 11.35 -6.43
N VAL A 176 16.31 11.87 -6.55
CA VAL A 176 16.56 13.30 -6.84
C VAL A 176 15.99 13.67 -8.21
N VAL A 177 16.31 12.91 -9.25
CA VAL A 177 15.82 13.16 -10.62
C VAL A 177 14.29 13.10 -10.65
N ALA A 178 13.69 12.09 -10.03
CA ALA A 178 12.24 11.93 -10.00
C ALA A 178 11.55 13.09 -9.23
N LEU A 179 12.14 13.59 -8.17
CA LEU A 179 11.63 14.76 -7.45
C LEU A 179 11.73 16.03 -8.32
N CYS A 180 12.86 16.29 -8.95
CA CYS A 180 13.03 17.42 -9.84
C CYS A 180 12.03 17.39 -11.01
N GLU A 181 11.86 16.22 -11.64
CA GLU A 181 10.90 16.04 -12.73
C GLU A 181 9.44 16.15 -12.24
N HIS A 182 9.14 15.72 -11.01
CA HIS A 182 7.80 15.90 -10.45
C HIS A 182 7.42 17.38 -10.35
N PHE A 183 8.31 18.24 -9.81
CA PHE A 183 8.07 19.67 -9.73
C PHE A 183 7.93 20.30 -11.13
N ARG A 184 8.85 19.97 -12.02
CA ARG A 184 8.83 20.48 -13.40
C ARG A 184 7.57 20.07 -14.16
N TRP A 185 7.11 18.84 -14.04
CA TRP A 185 5.91 18.36 -14.73
C TRP A 185 4.64 18.94 -14.11
N HIS A 186 4.63 19.21 -12.83
CA HIS A 186 3.53 19.86 -12.16
C HIS A 186 3.37 21.32 -12.63
N GLU A 187 4.47 22.06 -12.73
CA GLU A 187 4.47 23.41 -13.29
C GLU A 187 3.99 23.45 -14.75
N LEU A 188 4.43 22.50 -15.56
CA LEU A 188 4.05 22.36 -16.97
C LEU A 188 2.65 21.73 -17.16
N ARG A 189 1.91 21.43 -16.10
CA ARG A 189 0.59 20.77 -16.12
C ARG A 189 0.54 19.55 -17.05
N ARG A 190 1.59 18.73 -17.06
CA ARG A 190 1.66 17.55 -17.90
C ARG A 190 0.71 16.46 -17.44
N GLN A 191 0.12 15.73 -18.39
CA GLN A 191 -0.87 14.67 -18.15
C GLN A 191 -0.37 13.54 -17.22
N TRP A 192 0.93 13.30 -17.19
CA TRP A 192 1.57 12.23 -16.42
C TRP A 192 2.40 12.73 -15.23
N ALA A 193 2.04 13.89 -14.67
CA ALA A 193 2.79 14.49 -13.56
C ALA A 193 2.94 13.58 -12.32
N ASN A 194 2.07 12.59 -12.16
CA ASN A 194 2.15 11.62 -11.06
C ASN A 194 3.20 10.51 -11.28
N LEU A 195 3.68 10.31 -12.52
CA LEU A 195 4.68 9.28 -12.82
C LEU A 195 6.01 9.52 -12.08
N PRO A 196 6.65 10.70 -12.18
CA PRO A 196 7.87 10.98 -11.42
C PRO A 196 7.66 10.86 -9.90
N ARG A 197 6.50 11.29 -9.38
CA ARG A 197 6.15 11.14 -7.98
C ARG A 197 6.17 9.67 -7.55
N THR A 198 5.65 8.76 -8.38
CA THR A 198 5.66 7.32 -8.09
C THR A 198 7.08 6.77 -7.98
N PHE A 199 7.96 7.15 -8.92
CA PHE A 199 9.38 6.76 -8.86
C PHE A 199 10.07 7.32 -7.62
N ALA A 200 9.83 8.57 -7.27
CA ALA A 200 10.36 9.17 -6.04
C ALA A 200 9.91 8.39 -4.79
N MET A 201 8.64 8.01 -4.70
CA MET A 201 8.12 7.24 -3.57
C MET A 201 8.76 5.85 -3.47
N TYR A 202 8.91 5.11 -4.58
CA TYR A 202 9.62 3.82 -4.56
C TYR A 202 11.09 3.98 -4.14
N SER A 203 11.77 4.99 -4.64
CA SER A 203 13.16 5.26 -4.28
C SER A 203 13.31 5.63 -2.80
N LEU A 204 12.43 6.47 -2.27
CA LEU A 204 12.43 6.81 -0.84
C LEU A 204 12.17 5.58 0.05
N MET A 205 11.22 4.73 -0.31
CA MET A 205 10.94 3.48 0.41
C MET A 205 12.14 2.54 0.38
N THR A 206 12.84 2.45 -0.74
CA THR A 206 14.05 1.65 -0.88
C THR A 206 15.19 2.23 -0.03
N THR A 207 15.35 3.55 0.00
CA THR A 207 16.33 4.24 0.86
C THR A 207 16.09 3.94 2.34
N VAL A 208 14.83 3.94 2.79
CA VAL A 208 14.50 3.55 4.18
C VAL A 208 14.97 2.13 4.48
N ILE A 209 14.76 1.16 3.59
CA ILE A 209 15.25 -0.21 3.78
C ILE A 209 16.80 -0.24 3.86
N LEU A 210 17.47 0.48 2.98
CA LEU A 210 18.93 0.55 2.97
C LEU A 210 19.47 1.13 4.27
N VAL A 211 18.86 2.20 4.78
CA VAL A 211 19.25 2.80 6.07
C VAL A 211 19.09 1.80 7.21
N PHE A 212 17.92 1.17 7.35
CA PHE A 212 17.68 0.17 8.41
C PHE A 212 18.55 -1.09 8.30
N ARG A 213 19.14 -1.33 7.13
CA ARG A 213 20.02 -2.47 6.92
C ARG A 213 21.47 -2.18 7.33
N HIS A 214 21.93 -0.94 7.12
CA HIS A 214 23.33 -0.56 7.34
C HIS A 214 23.57 0.12 8.68
N TYR A 215 22.51 0.47 9.41
CA TYR A 215 22.53 1.04 10.75
C TYR A 215 21.65 0.22 11.73
#